data_d3aced21885e55bd5e8c8696fa9f1c5f
#
_entry.id   d3aced21885e55bd5e8c8696fa9f1c5f
#
_cell.length_a   1.000
_cell.length_b   1.000
_cell.length_c   1.000
_cell.angle_alpha   90.00
_cell.angle_beta   90.00
_cell.angle_gamma   90.00
#
_symmetry.space_group_name_H-M   'P 1'
#
loop_
_entity.id
_entity.type
_entity.pdbx_description
1 polymer ?
#
loop_
_entity_poly.entity_id
_entity_poly.type
_entity_poly.pdbx_seq_one_letter_code
_entity_poly.pdbx_strand_id
1 'polypeptide(L)'
;METSQKNNYKNEHIASKKALSATGIVTLIVAAVSFYAGSLFGENSVLNMSLFILGIALGIFGFIKIFMGEKVFYHKETGTKLRFKRLTFSKNERNRLEKILQEKNFEQIGSIALGENKSSDIRLDIYISTDKQYASAQIMEFIPFEYQA
;
A
#
# COMPACT_ATOMS: atom_id res chain seq x y z
N MET A 1 -12.08 -15.93 -21.03
CA MET A 1 -10.91 -15.11 -21.35
C MET A 1 -11.08 -13.78 -20.65
N GLU A 2 -10.47 -13.65 -19.48
CA GLU A 2 -10.52 -12.42 -18.70
C GLU A 2 -9.56 -11.40 -19.33
N THR A 3 -10.10 -10.45 -20.04
CA THR A 3 -9.41 -9.20 -20.32
C THR A 3 -9.58 -8.29 -19.09
N SER A 4 -8.79 -8.58 -18.07
CA SER A 4 -8.50 -7.60 -17.03
C SER A 4 -7.95 -6.35 -17.74
N GLN A 5 -8.81 -5.40 -18.06
CA GLN A 5 -8.39 -4.04 -18.34
C GLN A 5 -7.76 -3.48 -17.05
N LYS A 6 -6.51 -3.83 -16.85
CA LYS A 6 -5.60 -3.08 -16.03
C LYS A 6 -5.58 -1.69 -16.63
N ASN A 7 -6.42 -0.80 -16.12
CA ASN A 7 -6.33 0.63 -16.40
C ASN A 7 -4.94 1.09 -15.93
N ASN A 8 -3.99 0.85 -16.82
CA ASN A 8 -2.62 1.30 -16.73
C ASN A 8 -2.64 2.78 -17.14
N TYR A 9 -3.30 3.63 -16.32
CA TYR A 9 -3.00 5.05 -16.35
C TYR A 9 -1.56 5.19 -15.87
N LYS A 10 -0.67 4.98 -16.83
CA LYS A 10 0.74 5.27 -16.71
C LYS A 10 0.85 6.78 -16.58
N ASN A 11 0.80 7.26 -15.34
CA ASN A 11 1.22 8.63 -15.11
C ASN A 11 2.68 8.70 -15.59
N GLU A 12 2.92 9.40 -16.69
CA GLU A 12 4.22 9.41 -17.39
C GLU A 12 5.36 9.83 -16.46
N HIS A 13 5.04 10.58 -15.43
CA HIS A 13 6.00 11.09 -14.44
C HIS A 13 6.24 10.15 -13.26
N ILE A 14 5.48 9.05 -13.11
CA ILE A 14 5.62 8.12 -11.99
C ILE A 14 6.21 6.79 -12.47
N ALA A 15 7.29 6.36 -11.84
CA ALA A 15 7.86 5.03 -11.99
C ALA A 15 7.67 4.22 -10.72
N SER A 16 7.54 2.91 -10.85
CA SER A 16 7.54 1.99 -9.72
C SER A 16 8.72 1.04 -9.81
N LYS A 17 9.40 0.82 -8.69
CA LYS A 17 10.45 -0.19 -8.57
C LYS A 17 10.09 -1.13 -7.41
N LYS A 18 10.52 -2.38 -7.51
CA LYS A 18 10.50 -3.29 -6.37
C LYS A 18 11.70 -2.93 -5.48
N ALA A 19 11.43 -2.68 -4.20
CA ALA A 19 12.44 -2.52 -3.16
C ALA A 19 12.34 -3.69 -2.18
N LEU A 20 13.40 -3.93 -1.42
CA LEU A 20 13.36 -4.89 -0.32
C LEU A 20 12.32 -4.45 0.70
N SER A 21 11.54 -5.41 1.18
CA SER A 21 10.52 -5.13 2.19
C SER A 21 11.18 -4.83 3.53
N ALA A 22 11.03 -3.60 4.04
CA ALA A 22 11.46 -3.23 5.37
C ALA A 22 10.73 -4.09 6.43
N THR A 23 9.45 -4.36 6.22
CA THR A 23 8.64 -5.24 7.07
C THR A 23 9.23 -6.64 7.12
N GLY A 24 9.66 -7.18 5.97
CA GLY A 24 10.30 -8.50 5.90
C GLY A 24 11.59 -8.56 6.70
N ILE A 25 12.44 -7.53 6.60
CA ILE A 25 13.70 -7.44 7.34
C ILE A 25 13.43 -7.40 8.86
N VAL A 26 12.53 -6.53 9.32
CA VAL A 26 12.17 -6.43 10.74
C VAL A 26 11.62 -7.76 11.26
N THR A 27 10.76 -8.43 10.49
CA THR A 27 10.19 -9.74 10.87
C THR A 27 11.28 -10.79 11.02
N LEU A 28 12.30 -10.83 10.15
CA LEU A 28 13.44 -11.75 10.29
C LEU A 28 14.27 -11.47 11.55
N ILE A 29 14.47 -10.20 11.88
CA ILE A 29 15.15 -9.83 13.14
C ILE A 29 14.36 -10.34 14.34
N VAL A 30 13.04 -10.15 14.35
CA VAL A 30 12.18 -10.65 15.44
C VAL A 30 12.20 -12.17 15.50
N ALA A 31 12.23 -12.87 14.36
CA ALA A 31 12.40 -14.32 14.32
C ALA A 31 13.70 -14.77 14.97
N ALA A 32 14.82 -14.12 14.63
CA ALA A 32 16.13 -14.42 15.23
C ALA A 32 16.14 -14.18 16.74
N VAL A 33 15.53 -13.09 17.20
CA VAL A 33 15.38 -12.80 18.64
C VAL A 33 14.53 -13.87 19.34
N SER A 34 13.45 -14.36 18.69
CA SER A 34 12.61 -15.44 19.22
C SER A 34 13.41 -16.74 19.39
N PHE A 35 14.25 -17.10 18.42
CA PHE A 35 15.13 -18.26 18.54
C PHE A 35 16.13 -18.11 19.69
N TYR A 36 16.78 -16.96 19.79
CA TYR A 36 17.73 -16.67 20.86
C TYR A 36 17.02 -16.72 22.23
N ALA A 37 15.87 -16.07 22.38
CA ALA A 37 15.12 -16.10 23.62
C ALA A 37 14.68 -17.53 23.97
N GLY A 38 14.23 -18.32 22.98
CA GLY A 38 13.90 -19.74 23.17
C GLY A 38 15.07 -20.54 23.73
N SER A 39 16.30 -20.32 23.23
CA SER A 39 17.48 -21.04 23.69
C SER A 39 17.89 -20.78 25.16
N LEU A 40 17.35 -19.71 25.75
CA LEU A 40 17.59 -19.39 27.18
C LEU A 40 16.73 -20.24 28.14
N PHE A 41 15.70 -20.91 27.62
CA PHE A 41 14.86 -21.82 28.43
C PHE A 41 15.28 -23.28 28.25
N GLY A 42 15.05 -24.10 29.27
CA GLY A 42 15.39 -25.52 29.17
C GLY A 42 14.63 -26.24 28.04
N GLU A 43 15.25 -27.25 27.43
CA GLU A 43 14.77 -27.96 26.24
C GLU A 43 13.33 -28.50 26.35
N ASN A 44 12.89 -28.86 27.57
CA ASN A 44 11.54 -29.37 27.82
C ASN A 44 10.56 -28.27 28.25
N SER A 45 10.92 -27.01 28.18
CA SER A 45 10.06 -25.89 28.56
C SER A 45 9.06 -25.60 27.43
N VAL A 46 7.79 -25.43 27.80
CA VAL A 46 6.72 -25.00 26.91
C VAL A 46 7.08 -23.65 26.26
N LEU A 47 7.76 -22.77 26.99
CA LEU A 47 8.22 -21.47 26.48
C LEU A 47 9.30 -21.63 25.39
N ASN A 48 10.25 -22.55 25.58
CA ASN A 48 11.25 -22.88 24.58
C ASN A 48 10.55 -23.29 23.27
N MET A 49 9.70 -24.31 23.31
CA MET A 49 9.00 -24.83 22.15
C MET A 49 8.14 -23.76 21.47
N SER A 50 7.40 -22.96 22.23
CA SER A 50 6.55 -21.90 21.70
C SER A 50 7.35 -20.82 20.98
N LEU A 51 8.49 -20.40 21.53
CA LEU A 51 9.36 -19.40 20.93
C LEU A 51 10.05 -19.91 19.65
N PHE A 52 10.42 -21.20 19.60
CA PHE A 52 10.96 -21.82 18.39
C PHE A 52 9.91 -21.87 17.27
N ILE A 53 8.68 -22.32 17.57
CA ILE A 53 7.58 -22.36 16.60
C ILE A 53 7.28 -20.95 16.07
N LEU A 54 7.21 -19.95 16.98
CA LEU A 54 7.02 -18.56 16.59
C LEU A 54 8.14 -18.06 15.70
N GLY A 55 9.40 -18.35 16.04
CA GLY A 55 10.57 -17.98 15.25
C GLY A 55 10.53 -18.58 13.84
N ILE A 56 10.14 -19.86 13.70
CA ILE A 56 9.99 -20.51 12.40
C ILE A 56 8.89 -19.81 11.58
N ALA A 57 7.71 -19.58 12.16
CA ALA A 57 6.61 -18.94 11.48
C ALA A 57 6.96 -17.53 11.00
N LEU A 58 7.57 -16.71 11.87
CA LEU A 58 8.04 -15.37 11.52
C LEU A 58 9.19 -15.40 10.50
N GLY A 59 10.07 -16.38 10.59
CA GLY A 59 11.14 -16.59 9.61
C GLY A 59 10.59 -16.81 8.21
N ILE A 60 9.67 -17.76 8.05
CA ILE A 60 9.01 -18.06 6.76
C ILE A 60 8.29 -16.82 6.23
N PHE A 61 7.51 -16.14 7.08
CA PHE A 61 6.78 -14.93 6.69
C PHE A 61 7.73 -13.80 6.27
N GLY A 62 8.82 -13.58 7.01
CA GLY A 62 9.83 -12.58 6.69
C GLY A 62 10.51 -12.84 5.35
N PHE A 63 10.90 -14.09 5.07
CA PHE A 63 11.46 -14.48 3.77
C PHE A 63 10.47 -14.22 2.63
N ILE A 64 9.22 -14.67 2.75
CA ILE A 64 8.19 -14.43 1.73
C ILE A 64 8.05 -12.93 1.45
N LYS A 65 8.00 -12.09 2.49
CA LYS A 65 7.90 -10.63 2.35
C LYS A 65 9.10 -10.02 1.64
N ILE A 66 10.32 -10.49 1.90
CA ILE A 66 11.52 -9.99 1.22
C ILE A 66 11.49 -10.37 -0.26
N PHE A 67 11.14 -11.61 -0.60
CA PHE A 67 11.06 -12.05 -2.00
C PHE A 67 9.94 -11.37 -2.78
N MET A 68 8.78 -11.15 -2.16
CA MET A 68 7.70 -10.39 -2.78
C MET A 68 8.10 -8.93 -3.03
N GLY A 69 8.90 -8.35 -2.13
CA GLY A 69 9.30 -6.96 -2.16
C GLY A 69 8.15 -6.00 -1.94
N GLU A 70 8.47 -4.73 -1.85
CA GLU A 70 7.49 -3.64 -1.77
C GLU A 70 7.56 -2.79 -3.04
N LYS A 71 6.39 -2.42 -3.60
CA LYS A 71 6.35 -1.46 -4.69
C LYS A 71 6.60 -0.07 -4.12
N VAL A 72 7.69 0.54 -4.53
CA VAL A 72 8.01 1.92 -4.20
C VAL A 72 7.86 2.78 -5.45
N PHE A 73 7.16 3.88 -5.32
CA PHE A 73 6.94 4.84 -6.39
C PHE A 73 7.97 5.95 -6.33
N TYR A 74 8.43 6.38 -7.49
CA TYR A 74 9.40 7.47 -7.67
C TYR A 74 8.94 8.42 -8.76
N HIS A 75 9.22 9.70 -8.57
CA HIS A 75 9.09 10.69 -9.63
C HIS A 75 10.24 10.50 -10.64
N LYS A 76 9.92 10.32 -11.92
CA LYS A 76 10.92 9.92 -12.93
C LYS A 76 12.01 10.97 -13.16
N GLU A 77 11.64 12.24 -13.13
CA GLU A 77 12.54 13.35 -13.46
C GLU A 77 13.51 13.63 -12.30
N THR A 78 13.01 13.62 -11.08
CA THR A 78 13.82 13.96 -9.90
C THR A 78 14.39 12.75 -9.17
N GLY A 79 13.89 11.53 -9.46
CA GLY A 79 14.23 10.32 -8.73
C GLY A 79 13.70 10.29 -7.29
N THR A 80 12.92 11.30 -6.88
CA THR A 80 12.42 11.43 -5.51
C THR A 80 11.37 10.38 -5.21
N LYS A 81 11.46 9.76 -4.03
CA LYS A 81 10.48 8.76 -3.56
C LYS A 81 9.12 9.41 -3.33
N LEU A 82 8.08 8.75 -3.83
CA LEU A 82 6.69 9.17 -3.66
C LEU A 82 6.03 8.38 -2.53
N ARG A 83 5.32 9.10 -1.65
CA ARG A 83 4.41 8.50 -0.69
C ARG A 83 3.06 8.31 -1.37
N PHE A 84 2.56 7.10 -1.33
CA PHE A 84 1.24 6.75 -1.84
C PHE A 84 0.21 6.77 -0.72
N LYS A 85 -0.90 7.46 -0.93
CA LYS A 85 -2.05 7.46 -0.03
C LYS A 85 -3.31 7.23 -0.84
N ARG A 86 -4.18 6.36 -0.35
CA ARG A 86 -5.48 6.06 -0.95
C ARG A 86 -6.58 6.49 -0.02
N LEU A 87 -7.55 7.22 -0.56
CA LEU A 87 -8.76 7.63 0.13
C LEU A 87 -9.96 7.13 -0.66
N THR A 88 -11.02 6.75 0.03
CA THR A 88 -12.29 6.33 -0.58
C THR A 88 -13.37 7.32 -0.18
N PHE A 89 -14.17 7.75 -1.16
CA PHE A 89 -15.24 8.72 -0.97
C PHE A 89 -16.54 8.17 -1.56
N SER A 90 -17.68 8.66 -1.06
CA SER A 90 -18.98 8.34 -1.64
C SER A 90 -19.06 8.84 -3.10
N LYS A 91 -19.71 8.07 -3.95
CA LYS A 91 -19.91 8.42 -5.38
C LYS A 91 -20.54 9.80 -5.57
N ASN A 92 -21.41 10.22 -4.68
CA ASN A 92 -22.10 11.52 -4.73
C ASN A 92 -21.13 12.71 -4.59
N GLU A 93 -19.95 12.49 -4.01
CA GLU A 93 -18.92 13.53 -3.78
C GLU A 93 -17.99 13.73 -4.98
N ARG A 94 -18.20 12.99 -6.08
CA ARG A 94 -17.33 13.03 -7.26
C ARG A 94 -17.11 14.46 -7.80
N ASN A 95 -18.20 15.16 -8.09
CA ASN A 95 -18.15 16.49 -8.68
C ASN A 95 -17.44 17.50 -7.77
N ARG A 96 -17.66 17.37 -6.46
CA ARG A 96 -17.00 18.20 -5.46
C ARG A 96 -15.50 17.91 -5.40
N LEU A 97 -15.14 16.65 -5.47
CA LEU A 97 -13.74 16.21 -5.46
C LEU A 97 -13.00 16.67 -6.72
N GLU A 98 -13.62 16.55 -7.90
CA GLU A 98 -13.07 17.03 -9.18
C GLU A 98 -12.82 18.55 -9.14
N LYS A 99 -13.79 19.32 -8.60
CA LYS A 99 -13.64 20.76 -8.44
C LYS A 99 -12.48 21.13 -7.52
N ILE A 100 -12.37 20.50 -6.37
CA ILE A 100 -11.27 20.71 -5.40
C ILE A 100 -9.90 20.42 -6.03
N LEU A 101 -9.80 19.36 -6.83
CA LEU A 101 -8.56 19.01 -7.51
C LEU A 101 -8.21 20.00 -8.63
N GLN A 102 -9.20 20.49 -9.39
CA GLN A 102 -9.00 21.52 -10.43
C GLN A 102 -8.56 22.85 -9.82
N GLU A 103 -9.18 23.25 -8.71
CA GLU A 103 -8.85 24.48 -7.98
C GLU A 103 -7.57 24.36 -7.14
N LYS A 104 -6.97 23.16 -7.07
CA LYS A 104 -5.78 22.83 -6.24
C LYS A 104 -5.97 23.14 -4.76
N ASN A 105 -7.21 23.15 -4.28
CA ASN A 105 -7.56 23.44 -2.89
C ASN A 105 -7.59 22.18 -2.03
N PHE A 106 -6.44 21.55 -1.87
CA PHE A 106 -6.30 20.23 -1.22
C PHE A 106 -6.70 20.23 0.27
N GLU A 107 -6.75 21.36 0.92
CA GLU A 107 -7.17 21.48 2.33
C GLU A 107 -8.64 21.06 2.50
N GLN A 108 -9.47 21.28 1.49
CA GLN A 108 -10.89 20.91 1.52
C GLN A 108 -11.14 19.41 1.36
N ILE A 109 -10.16 18.61 0.96
CA ILE A 109 -10.31 17.15 0.83
C ILE A 109 -10.70 16.54 2.19
N GLY A 110 -10.17 17.06 3.29
CA GLY A 110 -10.49 16.60 4.64
C GLY A 110 -11.95 16.85 5.08
N SER A 111 -12.67 17.76 4.40
CA SER A 111 -14.08 18.08 4.69
C SER A 111 -15.08 17.20 3.93
N ILE A 112 -14.61 16.35 3.02
CA ILE A 112 -15.47 15.44 2.24
C ILE A 112 -15.72 14.17 3.05
N ALA A 113 -16.98 13.70 3.03
CA ALA A 113 -17.35 12.46 3.69
C ALA A 113 -16.59 11.26 3.10
N LEU A 114 -15.92 10.50 3.95
CA LEU A 114 -15.26 9.27 3.56
C LEU A 114 -16.33 8.21 3.19
N GLY A 115 -16.05 7.44 2.15
CA GLY A 115 -16.89 6.32 1.74
C GLY A 115 -16.70 5.10 2.65
N GLU A 116 -17.68 4.21 2.63
CA GLU A 116 -17.68 2.96 3.41
C GLU A 116 -16.97 1.79 2.69
N ASN A 117 -16.15 2.07 1.66
CA ASN A 117 -15.50 1.09 0.79
C ASN A 117 -16.48 0.17 0.03
N LYS A 118 -17.64 0.69 -0.34
CA LYS A 118 -18.61 0.00 -1.20
C LYS A 118 -18.10 -0.03 -2.65
N SER A 119 -18.59 -0.97 -3.45
CA SER A 119 -18.23 -1.07 -4.87
C SER A 119 -18.63 0.16 -5.71
N SER A 120 -19.59 0.96 -5.21
CA SER A 120 -20.02 2.21 -5.82
C SER A 120 -19.18 3.42 -5.44
N ASP A 121 -18.26 3.28 -4.48
CA ASP A 121 -17.46 4.40 -3.99
C ASP A 121 -16.35 4.75 -4.98
N ILE A 122 -15.99 6.04 -5.01
CA ILE A 122 -14.85 6.53 -5.78
C ILE A 122 -13.59 6.48 -4.93
N ARG A 123 -12.48 6.24 -5.60
CA ARG A 123 -11.18 6.13 -4.98
C ARG A 123 -10.26 7.25 -5.48
N LEU A 124 -9.64 7.95 -4.54
CA LEU A 124 -8.62 8.95 -4.82
C LEU A 124 -7.25 8.37 -4.47
N ASP A 125 -6.42 8.17 -5.47
CA ASP A 125 -5.04 7.74 -5.32
C ASP A 125 -4.14 8.98 -5.39
N ILE A 126 -3.40 9.26 -4.30
CA ILE A 126 -2.55 10.45 -4.14
C ILE A 126 -1.10 10.01 -4.05
N TYR A 127 -0.24 10.65 -4.83
CA TYR A 127 1.21 10.48 -4.80
C TYR A 127 1.85 11.82 -4.42
N ILE A 128 2.61 11.85 -3.34
CA ILE A 128 3.28 13.04 -2.83
C ILE A 128 4.76 12.74 -2.69
N SER A 129 5.62 13.58 -3.27
CA SER A 129 7.07 13.46 -3.11
C SER A 129 7.50 13.75 -1.67
N THR A 130 8.58 13.10 -1.22
CA THR A 130 9.08 13.27 0.15
C THR A 130 9.56 14.70 0.41
N ASP A 131 10.01 15.40 -0.62
CA ASP A 131 10.40 16.83 -0.59
C ASP A 131 9.21 17.80 -0.75
N LYS A 132 7.99 17.26 -0.93
CA LYS A 132 6.74 18.02 -1.12
C LYS A 132 6.71 18.93 -2.36
N GLN A 133 7.63 18.75 -3.30
CA GLN A 133 7.68 19.56 -4.52
C GLN A 133 6.79 19.01 -5.63
N TYR A 134 6.43 17.70 -5.56
CA TYR A 134 5.55 17.06 -6.52
C TYR A 134 4.38 16.39 -5.81
N ALA A 135 3.17 16.64 -6.33
CA ALA A 135 1.96 15.95 -5.92
C ALA A 135 1.12 15.60 -7.16
N SER A 136 0.62 14.38 -7.21
CA SER A 136 -0.31 13.92 -8.24
C SER A 136 -1.47 13.21 -7.55
N ALA A 137 -2.69 13.53 -7.99
CA ALA A 137 -3.91 12.92 -7.49
C ALA A 137 -4.72 12.38 -8.67
N GLN A 138 -5.28 11.18 -8.52
CA GLN A 138 -6.08 10.54 -9.55
C GLN A 138 -7.35 9.97 -8.95
N ILE A 139 -8.50 10.34 -9.55
CA ILE A 139 -9.80 9.78 -9.20
C ILE A 139 -10.00 8.49 -10.02
N MET A 140 -10.39 7.42 -9.34
CA MET A 140 -10.74 6.14 -9.96
C MET A 140 -12.16 5.76 -9.56
N GLU A 141 -12.98 5.42 -10.54
CA GLU A 141 -14.34 4.93 -10.36
C GLU A 141 -14.39 3.46 -10.78
N PHE A 142 -15.10 2.65 -10.01
CA PHE A 142 -15.41 1.29 -10.42
C PHE A 142 -16.62 1.33 -11.36
N ILE A 143 -16.41 1.00 -12.62
CA ILE A 143 -17.50 0.80 -13.59
C ILE A 143 -17.76 -0.70 -13.61
N PRO A 144 -18.93 -1.15 -13.10
CA PRO A 144 -19.31 -2.56 -13.21
C PRO A 144 -19.40 -2.92 -14.69
N PHE A 145 -19.00 -4.13 -15.03
CA PHE A 145 -19.12 -4.65 -16.39
C PHE A 145 -20.59 -4.65 -16.78
N GLU A 146 -20.97 -3.89 -17.80
CA GLU A 146 -22.25 -4.03 -18.47
C GLU A 146 -22.22 -5.38 -19.19
N TYR A 147 -23.04 -6.31 -18.73
CA TYR A 147 -23.40 -7.46 -19.53
C TYR A 147 -24.23 -6.94 -20.71
N GLN A 148 -23.61 -6.80 -21.88
CA GLN A 148 -24.36 -6.62 -23.12
C GLN A 148 -25.01 -7.97 -23.43
N ALA A 149 -26.35 -7.99 -23.43
CA ALA A 149 -27.14 -9.12 -23.91
C ALA A 149 -27.09 -9.21 -25.42
#